data_2ed7a3d7328d33c470f67f27663c96d1
#
_entry.id   2ed7a3d7328d33c470f67f27663c96d1
#
_cell.length_a   1.000
_cell.length_b   1.000
_cell.length_c   1.000
_cell.angle_alpha   90.00
_cell.angle_beta   90.00
_cell.angle_gamma   90.00
#
_symmetry.space_group_name_H-M   'P 1'
#
loop_
_entity.id
_entity.type
_entity.pdbx_description
1 polymer ?
#
loop_
_entity_poly.entity_id
_entity_poly.type
_entity_poly.pdbx_seq_one_letter_code
_entity_poly.pdbx_strand_id
1 'polypeptide(L)'
;MRTAIERFVEYLRVERNASPLTLKSYEEDLIALVLYLEEVEERPVKIGEVTTLDLRRFVAQLQEEGYAKSTISRKLACLRSFFRFGVREGWVEANVAKPLRNPRAGRKLPHFLSAEEIAKLLESPPSTTSSGLRDRAILETMYSSGLRVSELVGLSLEDLDFETGLIRVLGKGRKERLSPLGSYAQKALQKWIAKRNPDPKSGKDDANAVFLNRFGRRLTSRSVGRMLEKCLKQCGLDQRTSPHTLRHSFATHLLDRGADIRSVQELLGHKSLITTQIYTHVSTARLRAVYETAHPRAG
;
A
#
# COMPACT_ATOMS: atom_id res chain seq x y z
N MET A 1 11.20 11.93 27.42
CA MET A 1 11.12 11.32 26.06
C MET A 1 9.90 11.76 25.27
N ARG A 2 8.72 11.94 25.85
CA ARG A 2 7.46 12.25 25.10
C ARG A 2 7.57 13.51 24.23
N THR A 3 8.08 14.63 24.74
CA THR A 3 8.32 15.86 23.95
C THR A 3 9.28 15.64 22.76
N ALA A 4 10.28 14.77 22.93
CA ALA A 4 11.18 14.43 21.82
C ALA A 4 10.46 13.64 20.72
N ILE A 5 9.49 12.79 21.08
CA ILE A 5 8.64 12.06 20.12
C ILE A 5 7.75 13.04 19.36
N GLU A 6 7.09 13.97 20.02
CA GLU A 6 6.26 15.00 19.39
C GLU A 6 7.05 15.81 18.34
N ARG A 7 8.25 16.28 18.69
CA ARG A 7 9.14 17.00 17.77
C ARG A 7 9.60 16.12 16.60
N PHE A 8 9.87 14.85 16.83
CA PHE A 8 10.24 13.91 15.77
C PHE A 8 9.06 13.63 14.82
N VAL A 9 7.84 13.46 15.34
CA VAL A 9 6.64 13.27 14.53
C VAL A 9 6.37 14.50 13.67
N GLU A 10 6.54 15.71 14.23
CA GLU A 10 6.40 16.96 13.49
C GLU A 10 7.47 17.10 12.39
N TYR A 11 8.74 16.79 12.69
CA TYR A 11 9.80 16.69 11.70
C TYR A 11 9.44 15.74 10.54
N LEU A 12 8.92 14.55 10.87
CA LEU A 12 8.50 13.60 9.84
C LEU A 12 7.34 14.12 8.99
N ARG A 13 6.42 14.87 9.60
CA ARG A 13 5.28 15.49 8.92
C ARG A 13 5.74 16.58 7.98
N VAL A 14 6.49 17.54 8.45
CA VAL A 14 6.84 18.77 7.74
C VAL A 14 8.01 18.56 6.78
N GLU A 15 9.14 18.10 7.28
CA GLU A 15 10.36 18.00 6.47
C GLU A 15 10.43 16.71 5.62
N ARG A 16 9.86 15.60 6.12
CA ARG A 16 9.93 14.30 5.42
C ARG A 16 8.67 13.96 4.65
N ASN A 17 7.62 14.75 4.76
CA ASN A 17 6.31 14.51 4.12
C ASN A 17 5.86 13.05 4.30
N ALA A 18 5.98 12.54 5.54
CA ALA A 18 5.63 11.17 5.86
C ALA A 18 4.10 10.99 5.81
N SER A 19 3.64 9.80 5.39
CA SER A 19 2.21 9.51 5.35
C SER A 19 1.59 9.50 6.75
N PRO A 20 0.29 9.85 6.91
CA PRO A 20 -0.40 9.78 8.21
C PRO A 20 -0.26 8.42 8.89
N LEU A 21 -0.29 7.34 8.11
CA LEU A 21 -0.11 5.98 8.63
C LEU A 21 1.31 5.74 9.16
N THR A 22 2.33 6.31 8.50
CA THR A 22 3.73 6.23 8.97
C THR A 22 3.89 7.00 10.28
N LEU A 23 3.33 8.22 10.35
CA LEU A 23 3.38 9.06 11.56
C LEU A 23 2.76 8.31 12.74
N LYS A 24 1.52 7.83 12.57
CA LYS A 24 0.82 7.05 13.59
C LYS A 24 1.61 5.81 14.03
N SER A 25 2.11 5.01 13.09
CA SER A 25 2.85 3.79 13.42
C SER A 25 4.17 4.08 14.14
N TYR A 26 4.86 5.15 13.79
CA TYR A 26 6.11 5.53 14.43
C TYR A 26 5.87 6.10 15.82
N GLU A 27 4.83 6.90 16.01
CA GLU A 27 4.40 7.39 17.31
C GLU A 27 4.05 6.25 18.27
N GLU A 28 3.20 5.30 17.82
CA GLU A 28 2.85 4.10 18.58
C GLU A 28 4.08 3.25 18.96
N ASP A 29 5.04 3.09 18.02
CA ASP A 29 6.27 2.34 18.27
C ASP A 29 7.16 2.99 19.32
N LEU A 30 7.27 4.33 19.29
CA LEU A 30 8.08 5.08 20.24
C LEU A 30 7.40 5.18 21.61
N ILE A 31 6.09 5.32 21.65
CA ILE A 31 5.33 5.27 22.91
C ILE A 31 5.51 3.90 23.58
N ALA A 32 5.46 2.81 22.81
CA ALA A 32 5.70 1.47 23.35
C ALA A 32 7.11 1.34 23.96
N LEU A 33 8.15 1.91 23.31
CA LEU A 33 9.49 1.96 23.91
C LEU A 33 9.52 2.76 25.20
N VAL A 34 8.86 3.94 25.25
CA VAL A 34 8.82 4.77 26.46
C VAL A 34 8.19 4.02 27.62
N LEU A 35 7.03 3.39 27.39
CA LEU A 35 6.33 2.62 28.41
C LEU A 35 7.19 1.48 28.94
N TYR A 36 7.86 0.73 28.07
CA TYR A 36 8.79 -0.32 28.45
C TYR A 36 9.93 0.20 29.34
N LEU A 37 10.57 1.31 28.93
CA LEU A 37 11.70 1.87 29.69
C LEU A 37 11.25 2.44 31.04
N GLU A 38 10.09 3.11 31.08
CA GLU A 38 9.52 3.66 32.33
C GLU A 38 9.12 2.54 33.31
N GLU A 39 8.68 1.38 32.80
CA GLU A 39 8.38 0.18 33.61
C GLU A 39 9.65 -0.46 34.18
N VAL A 40 10.72 -0.60 33.38
CA VAL A 40 11.98 -1.22 33.80
C VAL A 40 12.75 -0.33 34.82
N GLU A 41 12.73 0.98 34.56
CA GLU A 41 13.48 1.96 35.40
C GLU A 41 12.65 2.49 36.58
N GLU A 42 11.36 2.17 36.66
CA GLU A 42 10.39 2.66 37.65
C GLU A 42 10.36 4.20 37.77
N ARG A 43 10.77 4.90 36.72
CA ARG A 43 10.83 6.37 36.63
C ARG A 43 10.75 6.87 35.19
N PRO A 44 10.40 8.14 34.96
CA PRO A 44 10.49 8.74 33.64
C PRO A 44 11.92 8.73 33.07
N VAL A 45 12.11 8.26 31.85
CA VAL A 45 13.42 8.14 31.18
C VAL A 45 13.62 9.29 30.21
N LYS A 46 14.80 9.92 30.22
CA LYS A 46 15.22 10.93 29.23
C LYS A 46 15.86 10.23 28.02
N ILE A 47 15.77 10.87 26.85
CA ILE A 47 16.30 10.30 25.60
C ILE A 47 17.82 10.07 25.66
N GLY A 48 18.56 10.96 26.35
CA GLY A 48 20.02 10.85 26.50
C GLY A 48 20.49 9.73 27.46
N GLU A 49 19.58 9.14 28.23
CA GLU A 49 19.88 8.04 29.16
C GLU A 49 19.75 6.67 28.48
N VAL A 50 19.06 6.60 27.32
CA VAL A 50 18.79 5.33 26.63
C VAL A 50 20.06 4.78 26.01
N THR A 51 20.37 3.51 26.32
CA THR A 51 21.55 2.81 25.82
C THR A 51 21.19 1.79 24.72
N THR A 52 22.21 1.32 24.01
CA THR A 52 22.04 0.19 23.06
C THR A 52 21.59 -1.09 23.78
N LEU A 53 21.96 -1.27 25.05
CA LEU A 53 21.58 -2.43 25.85
C LEU A 53 20.08 -2.41 26.15
N ASP A 54 19.53 -1.27 26.52
CA ASP A 54 18.08 -1.12 26.79
C ASP A 54 17.25 -1.43 25.53
N LEU A 55 17.71 -0.94 24.38
CA LEU A 55 17.06 -1.25 23.12
C LEU A 55 17.17 -2.73 22.73
N ARG A 56 18.27 -3.43 23.08
CA ARG A 56 18.38 -4.88 22.88
C ARG A 56 17.40 -5.64 23.77
N ARG A 57 17.24 -5.25 25.04
CA ARG A 57 16.28 -5.83 25.98
C ARG A 57 14.86 -5.63 25.49
N PHE A 58 14.52 -4.42 25.04
CA PHE A 58 13.21 -4.15 24.42
C PHE A 58 12.94 -5.05 23.21
N VAL A 59 13.93 -5.25 22.30
CA VAL A 59 13.79 -6.13 21.16
C VAL A 59 13.62 -7.60 21.57
N ALA A 60 14.32 -8.05 22.63
CA ALA A 60 14.17 -9.40 23.18
C ALA A 60 12.74 -9.62 23.69
N GLN A 61 12.21 -8.67 24.48
CA GLN A 61 10.82 -8.71 24.94
C GLN A 61 9.81 -8.81 23.78
N LEU A 62 9.98 -8.00 22.73
CA LEU A 62 9.09 -8.10 21.56
C LEU A 62 9.15 -9.48 20.88
N GLN A 63 10.28 -10.18 20.95
CA GLN A 63 10.41 -11.55 20.46
C GLN A 63 9.70 -12.56 21.36
N GLU A 64 9.83 -12.41 22.68
CA GLU A 64 9.16 -13.24 23.68
C GLU A 64 7.63 -13.06 23.62
N GLU A 65 7.14 -11.85 23.39
CA GLU A 65 5.72 -11.54 23.15
C GLU A 65 5.20 -12.07 21.80
N GLY A 66 6.05 -12.68 20.98
CA GLY A 66 5.67 -13.30 19.71
C GLY A 66 5.43 -12.34 18.54
N TYR A 67 5.94 -11.11 18.61
CA TYR A 67 5.81 -10.18 17.47
C TYR A 67 6.44 -10.72 16.21
N ALA A 68 5.76 -10.55 15.07
CA ALA A 68 6.28 -10.95 13.78
C ALA A 68 7.63 -10.25 13.45
N LYS A 69 8.56 -10.98 12.84
CA LYS A 69 9.89 -10.46 12.46
C LYS A 69 9.82 -9.18 11.63
N SER A 70 8.79 -9.04 10.77
CA SER A 70 8.53 -7.82 9.99
C SER A 70 8.14 -6.64 10.87
N THR A 71 7.35 -6.85 11.90
CA THR A 71 6.96 -5.83 12.88
C THR A 71 8.18 -5.35 13.66
N ILE A 72 9.00 -6.27 14.16
CA ILE A 72 10.24 -5.93 14.86
C ILE A 72 11.19 -5.14 13.94
N SER A 73 11.34 -5.56 12.68
CA SER A 73 12.17 -4.83 11.70
C SER A 73 11.65 -3.41 11.45
N ARG A 74 10.33 -3.21 11.38
CA ARG A 74 9.72 -1.88 11.26
C ARG A 74 9.99 -1.02 12.51
N LYS A 75 9.78 -1.57 13.70
CA LYS A 75 10.08 -0.90 14.97
C LYS A 75 11.56 -0.49 15.04
N LEU A 76 12.49 -1.37 14.68
CA LEU A 76 13.92 -1.05 14.61
C LEU A 76 14.23 0.08 13.60
N ALA A 77 13.55 0.12 12.45
CA ALA A 77 13.69 1.21 11.49
C ALA A 77 13.20 2.55 12.08
N CYS A 78 12.10 2.52 12.83
CA CYS A 78 11.59 3.67 13.58
C CYS A 78 12.62 4.17 14.61
N LEU A 79 13.15 3.28 15.46
CA LEU A 79 14.14 3.61 16.47
C LEU A 79 15.39 4.23 15.85
N ARG A 80 15.94 3.63 14.79
CA ARG A 80 17.10 4.19 14.07
C ARG A 80 16.81 5.58 13.49
N SER A 81 15.60 5.82 13.01
CA SER A 81 15.19 7.13 12.50
C SER A 81 15.07 8.15 13.62
N PHE A 82 14.47 7.77 14.73
CA PHE A 82 14.30 8.62 15.93
C PHE A 82 15.64 9.03 16.55
N PHE A 83 16.52 8.08 16.83
CA PHE A 83 17.83 8.40 17.40
C PHE A 83 18.76 9.12 16.42
N ARG A 84 18.61 8.93 15.10
CA ARG A 84 19.29 9.77 14.11
C ARG A 84 18.81 11.22 14.17
N PHE A 85 17.53 11.43 14.35
CA PHE A 85 16.96 12.75 14.58
C PHE A 85 17.47 13.33 15.90
N GLY A 86 17.52 12.53 16.98
CA GLY A 86 18.07 12.93 18.26
C GLY A 86 19.53 13.39 18.19
N VAL A 87 20.38 12.75 17.38
CA VAL A 87 21.75 13.21 17.11
C VAL A 87 21.74 14.58 16.41
N ARG A 88 20.88 14.76 15.42
CA ARG A 88 20.76 16.04 14.68
C ARG A 88 20.34 17.19 15.62
N GLU A 89 19.45 16.91 16.55
CA GLU A 89 18.95 17.90 17.53
C GLU A 89 19.86 18.06 18.76
N GLY A 90 20.97 17.34 18.81
CA GLY A 90 21.91 17.40 19.96
C GLY A 90 21.39 16.77 21.26
N TRP A 91 20.37 15.92 21.19
CA TRP A 91 19.80 15.24 22.37
C TRP A 91 20.59 14.02 22.80
N VAL A 92 21.31 13.41 21.87
CA VAL A 92 22.21 12.26 22.07
C VAL A 92 23.46 12.43 21.21
N GLU A 93 24.59 11.97 21.73
CA GLU A 93 25.89 12.06 21.00
C GLU A 93 25.95 11.10 19.82
N ALA A 94 25.37 9.92 19.95
CA ALA A 94 25.38 8.88 18.92
C ALA A 94 24.05 8.18 18.79
N ASN A 95 23.81 7.57 17.61
CA ASN A 95 22.62 6.78 17.34
C ASN A 95 22.74 5.39 17.98
N VAL A 96 22.23 5.25 19.20
CA VAL A 96 22.25 4.01 20.00
C VAL A 96 21.46 2.85 19.37
N ALA A 97 20.57 3.13 18.40
CA ALA A 97 19.84 2.10 17.67
C ALA A 97 20.58 1.59 16.41
N LYS A 98 21.69 2.25 15.99
CA LYS A 98 22.45 1.86 14.79
C LYS A 98 23.04 0.45 14.88
N PRO A 99 23.58 -0.02 16.04
CA PRO A 99 24.17 -1.36 16.17
C PRO A 99 23.15 -2.51 16.18
N LEU A 100 21.85 -2.23 16.35
CA LEU A 100 20.84 -3.28 16.39
C LEU A 100 20.70 -3.95 15.00
N ARG A 101 20.58 -5.27 15.00
CA ARG A 101 20.40 -6.04 13.76
C ARG A 101 18.93 -6.44 13.59
N ASN A 102 18.45 -6.40 12.35
CA ASN A 102 17.11 -6.91 12.04
C ASN A 102 17.07 -8.44 12.23
N PRO A 103 15.96 -8.99 12.73
CA PRO A 103 15.77 -10.44 12.76
C PRO A 103 15.94 -11.01 11.35
N ARG A 104 16.65 -12.14 11.23
CA ARG A 104 16.79 -12.83 9.96
C ARG A 104 15.41 -13.33 9.51
N ALA A 105 14.82 -12.69 8.51
CA ALA A 105 13.63 -13.21 7.85
C ALA A 105 14.07 -14.30 6.88
N GLY A 106 13.48 -15.50 6.95
CA GLY A 106 13.63 -16.49 5.88
C GLY A 106 13.14 -15.86 4.56
N ARG A 107 13.85 -16.11 3.46
CA ARG A 107 13.38 -15.71 2.13
C ARG A 107 12.13 -16.53 1.82
N LYS A 108 10.95 -15.93 1.98
CA LYS A 108 9.72 -16.51 1.42
C LYS A 108 9.76 -16.23 -0.09
N LEU A 109 9.62 -17.28 -0.89
CA LEU A 109 9.42 -17.10 -2.33
C LEU A 109 8.18 -16.21 -2.54
N PRO A 110 8.26 -15.24 -3.46
CA PRO A 110 7.11 -14.44 -3.80
C PRO A 110 5.97 -15.36 -4.25
N HIS A 111 4.80 -15.22 -3.65
CA HIS A 111 3.60 -15.91 -4.07
C HIS A 111 2.88 -15.04 -5.11
N PHE A 112 2.52 -15.64 -6.22
CA PHE A 112 1.65 -15.03 -7.25
C PHE A 112 0.61 -16.07 -7.69
N LEU A 113 -0.50 -15.59 -8.22
CA LEU A 113 -1.57 -16.43 -8.76
C LEU A 113 -1.30 -16.72 -10.24
N SER A 114 -1.59 -17.94 -10.70
CA SER A 114 -1.57 -18.27 -12.12
C SER A 114 -2.66 -17.52 -12.90
N ALA A 115 -2.61 -17.56 -14.22
CA ALA A 115 -3.63 -16.93 -15.07
C ALA A 115 -5.02 -17.55 -14.83
N GLU A 116 -5.09 -18.86 -14.61
CA GLU A 116 -6.33 -19.61 -14.33
C GLU A 116 -6.87 -19.24 -12.93
N GLU A 117 -6.00 -19.15 -11.93
CA GLU A 117 -6.38 -18.71 -10.58
C GLU A 117 -6.90 -17.28 -10.57
N ILE A 118 -6.25 -16.38 -11.32
CA ILE A 118 -6.72 -15.01 -11.52
C ILE A 118 -8.11 -15.01 -12.18
N ALA A 119 -8.30 -15.75 -13.28
CA ALA A 119 -9.60 -15.80 -13.94
C ALA A 119 -10.70 -16.26 -12.98
N LYS A 120 -10.45 -17.34 -12.24
CA LYS A 120 -11.36 -17.88 -11.23
C LYS A 120 -11.69 -16.84 -10.13
N LEU A 121 -10.69 -16.10 -9.67
CA LEU A 121 -10.89 -15.05 -8.67
C LEU A 121 -11.72 -13.89 -9.21
N LEU A 122 -11.43 -13.40 -10.41
CA LEU A 122 -12.12 -12.27 -11.02
C LEU A 122 -13.60 -12.58 -11.34
N GLU A 123 -13.92 -13.84 -11.58
CA GLU A 123 -15.28 -14.31 -11.89
C GLU A 123 -16.09 -14.68 -10.64
N SER A 124 -15.46 -14.79 -9.48
CA SER A 124 -16.11 -15.24 -8.24
C SER A 124 -17.20 -14.30 -7.70
N PRO A 125 -17.12 -12.95 -7.84
CA PRO A 125 -18.18 -12.10 -7.33
C PRO A 125 -19.47 -12.23 -8.17
N PRO A 126 -20.65 -12.37 -7.52
CA PRO A 126 -21.91 -12.53 -8.23
C PRO A 126 -22.25 -11.30 -9.06
N SER A 127 -22.66 -11.49 -10.33
CA SER A 127 -23.04 -10.40 -11.24
C SER A 127 -24.46 -9.85 -10.99
N THR A 128 -25.22 -10.47 -10.10
CA THR A 128 -26.66 -10.14 -9.84
C THR A 128 -26.85 -9.14 -8.72
N THR A 129 -25.86 -8.94 -7.86
CA THR A 129 -25.96 -8.03 -6.71
C THR A 129 -25.09 -6.78 -6.88
N SER A 130 -25.53 -5.65 -6.34
CA SER A 130 -24.74 -4.41 -6.38
C SER A 130 -23.36 -4.58 -5.73
N SER A 131 -23.28 -5.30 -4.60
CA SER A 131 -21.99 -5.60 -3.95
C SER A 131 -21.10 -6.48 -4.83
N GLY A 132 -21.66 -7.46 -5.51
CA GLY A 132 -20.88 -8.33 -6.41
C GLY A 132 -20.37 -7.59 -7.65
N LEU A 133 -21.17 -6.69 -8.24
CA LEU A 133 -20.72 -5.82 -9.34
C LEU A 133 -19.56 -4.92 -8.89
N ARG A 134 -19.66 -4.33 -7.68
CA ARG A 134 -18.56 -3.57 -7.08
C ARG A 134 -17.31 -4.41 -6.88
N ASP A 135 -17.46 -5.56 -6.24
CA ASP A 135 -16.34 -6.43 -5.89
C ASP A 135 -15.63 -6.94 -7.15
N ARG A 136 -16.38 -7.28 -8.21
CA ARG A 136 -15.83 -7.61 -9.52
C ARG A 136 -15.08 -6.43 -10.15
N ALA A 137 -15.65 -5.24 -10.13
CA ALA A 137 -15.00 -4.03 -10.65
C ALA A 137 -13.71 -3.72 -9.90
N ILE A 138 -13.65 -3.92 -8.57
CA ILE A 138 -12.45 -3.79 -7.75
C ILE A 138 -11.36 -4.77 -8.23
N LEU A 139 -11.68 -6.06 -8.33
CA LEU A 139 -10.72 -7.10 -8.70
C LEU A 139 -10.20 -6.89 -10.13
N GLU A 140 -11.09 -6.65 -11.10
CA GLU A 140 -10.73 -6.37 -12.50
C GLU A 140 -9.82 -5.14 -12.62
N THR A 141 -10.16 -4.04 -11.91
CA THR A 141 -9.35 -2.82 -11.93
C THR A 141 -7.99 -3.06 -11.32
N MET A 142 -7.92 -3.74 -10.17
CA MET A 142 -6.64 -4.03 -9.50
C MET A 142 -5.72 -4.88 -10.37
N TYR A 143 -6.25 -5.91 -11.01
CA TYR A 143 -5.45 -6.79 -11.85
C TYR A 143 -5.09 -6.13 -13.18
N SER A 144 -6.01 -5.40 -13.81
CA SER A 144 -5.79 -4.73 -15.09
C SER A 144 -4.74 -3.62 -15.01
N SER A 145 -4.76 -2.83 -13.95
CA SER A 145 -3.92 -1.63 -13.83
C SER A 145 -2.74 -1.76 -12.87
N GLY A 146 -2.66 -2.87 -12.14
CA GLY A 146 -1.63 -3.09 -11.13
C GLY A 146 -1.61 -2.04 -10.02
N LEU A 147 -2.73 -1.39 -9.71
CA LEU A 147 -2.82 -0.36 -8.68
C LEU A 147 -2.49 -0.88 -7.29
N ARG A 148 -1.92 -0.01 -6.43
CA ARG A 148 -1.89 -0.26 -4.99
C ARG A 148 -3.31 -0.12 -4.45
N VAL A 149 -3.65 -0.89 -3.41
CA VAL A 149 -4.98 -0.82 -2.79
C VAL A 149 -5.35 0.59 -2.31
N SER A 150 -4.38 1.37 -1.83
CA SER A 150 -4.60 2.76 -1.43
C SER A 150 -4.88 3.68 -2.63
N GLU A 151 -4.27 3.43 -3.77
CA GLU A 151 -4.52 4.14 -5.03
C GLU A 151 -5.92 3.80 -5.55
N LEU A 152 -6.30 2.52 -5.54
CA LEU A 152 -7.62 2.06 -5.94
C LEU A 152 -8.76 2.73 -5.15
N VAL A 153 -8.68 2.71 -3.81
CA VAL A 153 -9.73 3.31 -2.97
C VAL A 153 -9.74 4.83 -3.04
N GLY A 154 -8.63 5.43 -3.44
CA GLY A 154 -8.50 6.87 -3.68
C GLY A 154 -9.13 7.36 -4.98
N LEU A 155 -9.45 6.47 -5.94
CA LEU A 155 -10.00 6.85 -7.23
C LEU A 155 -11.32 7.62 -7.11
N SER A 156 -11.42 8.68 -7.89
CA SER A 156 -12.64 9.46 -8.10
C SER A 156 -13.12 9.28 -9.55
N LEU A 157 -14.39 9.58 -9.83
CA LEU A 157 -14.97 9.40 -11.17
C LEU A 157 -14.19 10.17 -12.25
N GLU A 158 -13.70 11.34 -11.91
CA GLU A 158 -12.88 12.20 -12.78
C GLU A 158 -11.50 11.64 -13.12
N ASP A 159 -11.07 10.59 -12.42
CA ASP A 159 -9.80 9.90 -12.70
C ASP A 159 -9.94 8.81 -13.78
N LEU A 160 -11.16 8.48 -14.18
CA LEU A 160 -11.45 7.44 -15.15
C LEU A 160 -11.70 8.04 -16.54
N ASP A 161 -10.89 7.65 -17.50
CA ASP A 161 -11.09 7.97 -18.91
C ASP A 161 -11.41 6.70 -19.69
N PHE A 162 -12.70 6.50 -19.99
CA PHE A 162 -13.17 5.34 -20.73
C PHE A 162 -12.94 5.44 -22.24
N GLU A 163 -12.73 6.64 -22.79
CA GLU A 163 -12.45 6.85 -24.21
C GLU A 163 -11.02 6.41 -24.53
N THR A 164 -10.07 6.86 -23.72
CA THR A 164 -8.66 6.47 -23.89
C THR A 164 -8.31 5.16 -23.20
N GLY A 165 -9.17 4.63 -22.34
CA GLY A 165 -8.88 3.43 -21.53
C GLY A 165 -7.74 3.65 -20.53
N LEU A 166 -7.71 4.82 -19.89
CA LEU A 166 -6.68 5.20 -18.93
C LEU A 166 -7.28 5.57 -17.58
N ILE A 167 -6.50 5.35 -16.53
CA ILE A 167 -6.78 5.83 -15.18
C ILE A 167 -5.69 6.80 -14.77
N ARG A 168 -6.07 7.99 -14.27
CA ARG A 168 -5.17 8.90 -13.60
C ARG A 168 -4.99 8.48 -12.15
N VAL A 169 -3.76 8.17 -11.75
CA VAL A 169 -3.44 7.63 -10.44
C VAL A 169 -2.57 8.60 -9.67
N LEU A 170 -3.03 9.01 -8.50
CA LEU A 170 -2.27 9.85 -7.58
C LEU A 170 -1.38 8.98 -6.68
N GLY A 171 -0.06 9.04 -6.91
CA GLY A 171 0.92 8.28 -6.15
C GLY A 171 1.44 9.01 -4.90
N LYS A 172 2.41 8.40 -4.22
CA LYS A 172 3.06 9.00 -3.04
C LYS A 172 3.75 10.33 -3.41
N GLY A 173 3.48 11.38 -2.63
CA GLY A 173 4.01 12.72 -2.85
C GLY A 173 3.26 13.50 -3.93
N ARG A 174 1.98 13.17 -4.16
CA ARG A 174 1.10 13.80 -5.16
C ARG A 174 1.62 13.74 -6.60
N LYS A 175 2.45 12.76 -6.91
CA LYS A 175 2.86 12.52 -8.30
C LYS A 175 1.78 11.75 -9.02
N GLU A 176 1.32 12.28 -10.13
CA GLU A 176 0.35 11.64 -11.00
C GLU A 176 1.04 10.70 -11.98
N ARG A 177 0.37 9.61 -12.31
CA ARG A 177 0.71 8.74 -13.43
C ARG A 177 -0.56 8.26 -14.11
N LEU A 178 -0.45 7.95 -15.39
CA LEU A 178 -1.48 7.24 -16.13
C LEU A 178 -1.23 5.74 -16.04
N SER A 179 -2.30 4.97 -15.90
CA SER A 179 -2.25 3.51 -15.89
C SER A 179 -3.31 2.97 -16.85
N PRO A 180 -2.99 1.98 -17.72
CA PRO A 180 -3.97 1.43 -18.65
C PRO A 180 -5.07 0.66 -17.91
N LEU A 181 -6.25 0.67 -18.54
CA LEU A 181 -7.45 -0.01 -18.08
C LEU A 181 -7.98 -0.89 -19.23
N GLY A 182 -7.79 -2.19 -19.13
CA GLY A 182 -8.25 -3.15 -20.14
C GLY A 182 -9.77 -3.21 -20.24
N SER A 183 -10.27 -3.74 -21.35
CA SER A 183 -11.69 -3.75 -21.71
C SER A 183 -12.58 -4.46 -20.68
N TYR A 184 -12.10 -5.52 -20.05
CA TYR A 184 -12.82 -6.23 -18.98
C TYR A 184 -13.05 -5.35 -17.75
N ALA A 185 -12.00 -4.63 -17.34
CA ALA A 185 -12.08 -3.72 -16.21
C ALA A 185 -12.99 -2.51 -16.51
N GLN A 186 -12.91 -1.96 -17.75
CA GLN A 186 -13.80 -0.89 -18.18
C GLN A 186 -15.27 -1.32 -18.12
N LYS A 187 -15.61 -2.49 -18.68
CA LYS A 187 -16.97 -3.04 -18.64
C LYS A 187 -17.46 -3.28 -17.21
N ALA A 188 -16.59 -3.79 -16.34
CA ALA A 188 -16.94 -4.02 -14.93
C ALA A 188 -17.17 -2.71 -14.18
N LEU A 189 -16.32 -1.69 -14.41
CA LEU A 189 -16.47 -0.35 -13.81
C LEU A 189 -17.76 0.33 -14.28
N GLN A 190 -18.05 0.31 -15.58
CA GLN A 190 -19.29 0.90 -16.12
C GLN A 190 -20.54 0.28 -15.49
N LYS A 191 -20.58 -1.07 -15.38
CA LYS A 191 -21.70 -1.79 -14.72
C LYS A 191 -21.82 -1.39 -13.24
N TRP A 192 -20.71 -1.25 -12.53
CA TRP A 192 -20.70 -0.82 -11.15
C TRP A 192 -21.14 0.64 -11.00
N ILE A 193 -20.58 1.56 -11.78
CA ILE A 193 -20.88 2.99 -11.74
C ILE A 193 -22.37 3.24 -11.99
N ALA A 194 -23.01 2.52 -12.90
CA ALA A 194 -24.44 2.61 -13.14
C ALA A 194 -25.32 2.15 -11.96
N LYS A 195 -24.76 1.38 -11.02
CA LYS A 195 -25.47 0.84 -9.84
C LYS A 195 -25.00 1.42 -8.52
N ARG A 196 -23.91 2.23 -8.53
CA ARG A 196 -23.42 2.87 -7.30
C ARG A 196 -24.42 3.88 -6.78
N ASN A 197 -24.58 3.93 -5.46
CA ASN A 197 -25.48 4.85 -4.78
C ASN A 197 -24.71 5.57 -3.67
N PRO A 198 -24.21 6.80 -3.88
CA PRO A 198 -23.55 7.58 -2.85
C PRO A 198 -24.56 8.05 -1.80
N ASP A 199 -24.11 8.18 -0.56
CA ASP A 199 -24.91 8.75 0.53
C ASP A 199 -25.19 10.23 0.21
N PRO A 200 -26.47 10.67 0.08
CA PRO A 200 -26.79 12.06 -0.23
C PRO A 200 -26.28 13.06 0.83
N LYS A 201 -26.04 12.58 2.05
CA LYS A 201 -25.51 13.38 3.17
C LYS A 201 -23.98 13.36 3.25
N SER A 202 -23.30 12.59 2.37
CA SER A 202 -21.84 12.54 2.34
C SER A 202 -21.26 13.79 1.69
N GLY A 203 -20.02 14.11 2.06
CA GLY A 203 -19.28 15.20 1.40
C GLY A 203 -18.96 14.89 -0.07
N LYS A 204 -18.54 15.91 -0.81
CA LYS A 204 -18.21 15.82 -2.25
C LYS A 204 -17.17 14.71 -2.55
N ASP A 205 -16.21 14.48 -1.66
CA ASP A 205 -15.19 13.45 -1.82
C ASP A 205 -15.77 12.04 -1.84
N ASP A 206 -16.72 11.73 -0.94
CA ASP A 206 -17.45 10.47 -0.93
C ASP A 206 -18.35 10.33 -2.16
N ALA A 207 -19.05 11.40 -2.53
CA ALA A 207 -19.94 11.42 -3.69
C ALA A 207 -19.21 11.13 -5.00
N ASN A 208 -17.98 11.59 -5.15
CA ASN A 208 -17.13 11.37 -6.33
C ASN A 208 -16.34 10.06 -6.30
N ALA A 209 -16.27 9.37 -5.15
CA ALA A 209 -15.49 8.14 -5.04
C ALA A 209 -15.98 7.06 -6.01
N VAL A 210 -15.07 6.40 -6.75
CA VAL A 210 -15.42 5.28 -7.62
C VAL A 210 -16.01 4.13 -6.81
N PHE A 211 -15.36 3.74 -5.72
CA PHE A 211 -15.77 2.58 -4.92
C PHE A 211 -16.38 2.99 -3.58
N LEU A 212 -17.60 2.57 -3.35
CA LEU A 212 -18.38 2.88 -2.17
C LEU A 212 -18.61 1.65 -1.28
N ASN A 213 -18.69 1.88 0.02
CA ASN A 213 -19.14 0.89 0.97
C ASN A 213 -20.69 0.79 0.99
N ARG A 214 -21.25 -0.09 1.82
CA ARG A 214 -22.70 -0.28 1.95
C ARG A 214 -23.48 0.96 2.44
N PHE A 215 -22.76 1.96 2.96
CA PHE A 215 -23.35 3.21 3.45
C PHE A 215 -23.19 4.36 2.44
N GLY A 216 -22.79 4.09 1.20
CA GLY A 216 -22.60 5.11 0.17
C GLY A 216 -21.37 6.00 0.36
N ARG A 217 -20.41 5.62 1.21
CA ARG A 217 -19.18 6.37 1.49
C ARG A 217 -17.97 5.67 0.88
N ARG A 218 -16.89 6.43 0.64
CA ARG A 218 -15.63 5.91 0.07
C ARG A 218 -15.16 4.64 0.77
N LEU A 219 -14.80 3.64 -0.03
CA LEU A 219 -14.33 2.35 0.46
C LEU A 219 -12.93 2.48 1.09
N THR A 220 -12.64 1.67 2.09
CA THR A 220 -11.33 1.64 2.73
C THR A 220 -10.48 0.46 2.25
N SER A 221 -9.15 0.59 2.29
CA SER A 221 -8.21 -0.50 1.97
C SER A 221 -8.47 -1.77 2.81
N ARG A 222 -8.88 -1.61 4.08
CA ARG A 222 -9.25 -2.73 4.95
C ARG A 222 -10.49 -3.47 4.43
N SER A 223 -11.46 -2.74 3.89
CA SER A 223 -12.68 -3.33 3.31
C SER A 223 -12.35 -4.13 2.03
N VAL A 224 -11.44 -3.62 1.20
CA VAL A 224 -10.94 -4.37 0.02
C VAL A 224 -10.23 -5.65 0.45
N GLY A 225 -9.39 -5.61 1.49
CA GLY A 225 -8.73 -6.81 2.02
C GLY A 225 -9.72 -7.88 2.48
N ARG A 226 -10.75 -7.49 3.26
CA ARG A 226 -11.81 -8.41 3.70
C ARG A 226 -12.65 -8.97 2.56
N MET A 227 -12.94 -8.15 1.55
CA MET A 227 -13.64 -8.59 0.33
C MET A 227 -12.80 -9.63 -0.42
N LEU A 228 -11.52 -9.36 -0.63
CA LEU A 228 -10.60 -10.29 -1.29
C LEU A 228 -10.52 -11.63 -0.55
N GLU A 229 -10.36 -11.60 0.78
CA GLU A 229 -10.36 -12.82 1.61
C GLU A 229 -11.63 -13.65 1.42
N LYS A 230 -12.80 -13.01 1.37
CA LYS A 230 -14.07 -13.69 1.10
C LYS A 230 -14.07 -14.35 -0.28
N CYS A 231 -13.64 -13.65 -1.33
CA CYS A 231 -13.56 -14.18 -2.69
C CYS A 231 -12.59 -15.37 -2.79
N LEU A 232 -11.42 -15.28 -2.15
CA LEU A 232 -10.43 -16.37 -2.10
C LEU A 232 -11.00 -17.63 -1.44
N LYS A 233 -11.73 -17.48 -0.32
CA LYS A 233 -12.42 -18.59 0.34
C LYS A 233 -13.44 -19.25 -0.58
N GLN A 234 -14.25 -18.46 -1.29
CA GLN A 234 -15.25 -18.95 -2.24
C GLN A 234 -14.64 -19.74 -3.41
N CYS A 235 -13.45 -19.32 -3.87
CA CYS A 235 -12.74 -19.98 -4.95
C CYS A 235 -11.87 -21.15 -4.48
N GLY A 236 -11.67 -21.37 -3.19
CA GLY A 236 -10.71 -22.34 -2.67
C GLY A 236 -9.25 -21.99 -3.03
N LEU A 237 -8.93 -20.70 -3.17
CA LEU A 237 -7.58 -20.22 -3.46
C LEU A 237 -6.78 -19.92 -2.18
N ASP A 238 -5.46 -19.79 -2.33
CA ASP A 238 -4.56 -19.53 -1.20
C ASP A 238 -4.91 -18.24 -0.45
N GLN A 239 -5.24 -18.38 0.83
CA GLN A 239 -5.64 -17.28 1.71
C GLN A 239 -4.48 -16.31 2.04
N ARG A 240 -3.23 -16.66 1.72
CA ARG A 240 -2.07 -15.75 1.82
C ARG A 240 -2.08 -14.68 0.74
N THR A 241 -2.96 -14.82 -0.28
CA THR A 241 -3.14 -13.85 -1.35
C THR A 241 -3.63 -12.51 -0.78
N SER A 242 -2.98 -11.45 -1.18
CA SER A 242 -3.26 -10.09 -0.73
C SER A 242 -3.40 -9.15 -1.93
N PRO A 243 -3.84 -7.89 -1.74
CA PRO A 243 -3.79 -6.88 -2.80
C PRO A 243 -2.39 -6.71 -3.43
N HIS A 244 -1.33 -6.88 -2.63
CA HIS A 244 0.05 -6.88 -3.14
C HIS A 244 0.35 -8.10 -4.03
N THR A 245 -0.22 -9.25 -3.70
CA THR A 245 -0.09 -10.46 -4.52
C THR A 245 -0.72 -10.26 -5.89
N LEU A 246 -1.93 -9.66 -5.98
CA LEU A 246 -2.57 -9.35 -7.27
C LEU A 246 -1.71 -8.42 -8.14
N ARG A 247 -1.15 -7.39 -7.53
CA ARG A 247 -0.23 -6.48 -8.24
C ARG A 247 1.07 -7.19 -8.65
N HIS A 248 1.56 -8.12 -7.86
CA HIS A 248 2.73 -8.93 -8.20
C HIS A 248 2.40 -9.88 -9.36
N SER A 249 1.23 -10.54 -9.34
CA SER A 249 0.75 -11.39 -10.45
C SER A 249 0.61 -10.58 -11.75
N PHE A 250 0.07 -9.35 -11.70
CA PHE A 250 0.05 -8.43 -12.83
C PHE A 250 1.45 -8.23 -13.42
N ALA A 251 2.44 -7.88 -12.58
CA ALA A 251 3.81 -7.65 -13.04
C ALA A 251 4.45 -8.92 -13.64
N THR A 252 4.28 -10.07 -12.98
CA THR A 252 4.82 -11.35 -13.42
C THR A 252 4.22 -11.76 -14.77
N HIS A 253 2.89 -11.69 -14.91
CA HIS A 253 2.22 -12.07 -16.16
C HIS A 253 2.61 -11.17 -17.35
N LEU A 254 2.86 -9.87 -17.12
CA LEU A 254 3.38 -9.00 -18.18
C LEU A 254 4.80 -9.42 -18.59
N LEU A 255 5.68 -9.71 -17.63
CA LEU A 255 7.07 -10.14 -17.91
C LEU A 255 7.09 -11.49 -18.62
N ASP A 256 6.29 -12.46 -18.17
CA ASP A 256 6.19 -13.81 -18.78
C ASP A 256 5.70 -13.75 -20.24
N ARG A 257 4.95 -12.70 -20.59
CA ARG A 257 4.47 -12.44 -21.96
C ARG A 257 5.37 -11.48 -22.75
N GLY A 258 6.60 -11.26 -22.27
CA GLY A 258 7.63 -10.53 -23.02
C GLY A 258 7.63 -9.02 -22.83
N ALA A 259 6.87 -8.46 -21.89
CA ALA A 259 7.01 -7.04 -21.55
C ALA A 259 8.40 -6.77 -20.96
N ASP A 260 9.04 -5.68 -21.37
CA ASP A 260 10.31 -5.30 -20.79
C ASP A 260 10.15 -4.81 -19.32
N ILE A 261 11.17 -5.08 -18.50
CA ILE A 261 11.12 -4.78 -17.06
C ILE A 261 10.97 -3.29 -16.76
N ARG A 262 11.48 -2.39 -17.62
CA ARG A 262 11.39 -0.94 -17.43
C ARG A 262 9.95 -0.48 -17.64
N SER A 263 9.31 -0.93 -18.71
CA SER A 263 7.88 -0.64 -18.96
C SER A 263 6.98 -1.14 -17.82
N VAL A 264 7.26 -2.34 -17.27
CA VAL A 264 6.51 -2.85 -16.11
C VAL A 264 6.76 -1.99 -14.86
N GLN A 265 8.01 -1.55 -14.62
CA GLN A 265 8.33 -0.65 -13.51
C GLN A 265 7.64 0.72 -13.65
N GLU A 266 7.55 1.26 -14.87
CA GLU A 266 6.84 2.51 -15.16
C GLU A 266 5.34 2.38 -14.91
N LEU A 267 4.71 1.31 -15.43
CA LEU A 267 3.30 1.00 -15.17
C LEU A 267 3.00 0.89 -13.66
N LEU A 268 3.90 0.29 -12.92
CA LEU A 268 3.77 0.16 -11.48
C LEU A 268 4.11 1.44 -10.69
N GLY A 269 4.75 2.43 -11.28
CA GLY A 269 5.18 3.66 -10.60
C GLY A 269 6.24 3.40 -9.52
N HIS A 270 7.29 2.63 -9.84
CA HIS A 270 8.43 2.37 -8.96
C HIS A 270 9.39 3.55 -8.92
N LYS A 271 9.83 3.97 -7.73
CA LYS A 271 10.61 5.19 -7.48
C LYS A 271 12.06 5.20 -8.00
N SER A 272 12.64 4.08 -8.43
CA SER A 272 14.10 3.99 -8.55
C SER A 272 14.71 4.51 -9.87
N LEU A 273 13.91 4.99 -10.82
CA LEU A 273 14.42 5.53 -12.11
C LEU A 273 13.79 6.85 -12.53
N ILE A 274 13.22 7.63 -11.60
CA ILE A 274 12.47 8.82 -11.99
C ILE A 274 13.18 10.10 -11.59
N THR A 275 13.94 10.62 -12.47
CA THR A 275 13.82 12.01 -12.92
C THR A 275 12.41 12.19 -13.45
N THR A 276 11.75 13.26 -13.05
CA THR A 276 10.41 13.68 -13.48
C THR A 276 10.33 13.71 -15.02
N GLN A 277 10.08 12.55 -15.65
CA GLN A 277 9.69 12.55 -17.03
C GLN A 277 8.22 12.95 -17.05
N ILE A 278 7.97 14.13 -17.60
CA ILE A 278 6.65 14.56 -18.07
C ILE A 278 6.19 13.42 -18.99
N TYR A 279 5.08 12.74 -18.64
CA TYR A 279 4.50 11.75 -19.52
C TYR A 279 4.08 12.44 -20.82
N THR A 280 4.92 12.32 -21.83
CA THR A 280 4.60 12.79 -23.17
C THR A 280 3.62 11.81 -23.82
N HIS A 281 2.84 12.26 -24.78
CA HIS A 281 1.94 11.38 -25.56
C HIS A 281 2.66 10.15 -26.13
N VAL A 282 3.94 10.26 -26.48
CA VAL A 282 4.78 9.18 -27.01
C VAL A 282 5.05 8.11 -25.94
N SER A 283 5.35 8.49 -24.69
CA SER A 283 5.59 7.52 -23.62
C SER A 283 4.32 6.77 -23.22
N THR A 284 3.16 7.43 -23.21
CA THR A 284 1.87 6.82 -22.92
C THR A 284 1.44 5.84 -24.00
N ALA A 285 1.63 6.16 -25.27
CA ALA A 285 1.33 5.26 -26.39
C ALA A 285 2.19 3.99 -26.36
N ARG A 286 3.48 4.13 -26.03
CA ARG A 286 4.39 2.98 -25.87
C ARG A 286 3.98 2.07 -24.71
N LEU A 287 3.67 2.63 -23.55
CA LEU A 287 3.22 1.85 -22.39
C LEU A 287 1.91 1.12 -22.67
N ARG A 288 1.01 1.77 -23.41
CA ARG A 288 -0.25 1.18 -23.84
C ARG A 288 0.00 0.01 -24.82
N ALA A 289 0.86 0.16 -25.82
CA ALA A 289 1.20 -0.91 -26.75
C ALA A 289 1.81 -2.14 -26.03
N VAL A 290 2.72 -1.93 -25.09
CA VAL A 290 3.28 -3.01 -24.25
C VAL A 290 2.18 -3.69 -23.45
N TYR A 291 1.27 -2.92 -22.85
CA TYR A 291 0.15 -3.45 -22.10
C TYR A 291 -0.80 -4.27 -22.99
N GLU A 292 -1.22 -3.74 -24.14
CA GLU A 292 -2.13 -4.41 -25.08
C GLU A 292 -1.55 -5.72 -25.61
N THR A 293 -0.23 -5.78 -25.81
CA THR A 293 0.45 -6.98 -26.29
C THR A 293 0.62 -8.04 -25.19
N ALA A 294 0.93 -7.62 -23.97
CA ALA A 294 1.38 -8.54 -22.93
C ALA A 294 0.33 -8.81 -21.82
N HIS A 295 -0.69 -7.95 -21.63
CA HIS A 295 -1.64 -8.18 -20.55
C HIS A 295 -2.74 -9.17 -20.94
N PRO A 296 -3.03 -10.22 -20.11
CA PRO A 296 -4.02 -11.27 -20.45
C PRO A 296 -5.46 -10.77 -20.68
N ARG A 297 -5.80 -9.60 -20.14
CA ARG A 297 -7.16 -9.00 -20.21
C ARG A 297 -7.11 -7.57 -20.75
N ALA A 298 -6.23 -7.29 -21.68
CA ALA A 298 -6.13 -5.97 -22.30
C ALA A 298 -7.29 -5.71 -23.28
N GLY A 299 -7.58 -6.69 -24.15
CA GLY A 299 -8.54 -6.60 -25.24
C GLY A 299 -9.84 -7.33 -25.01
#